data_d8c7381533ab649a17075317a8bdbe0d
#
_entry.id   d8c7381533ab649a17075317a8bdbe0d
#
_cell.length_a   1.000
_cell.length_b   1.000
_cell.length_c   1.000
_cell.angle_alpha   90.00
_cell.angle_beta   90.00
_cell.angle_gamma   90.00
#
_symmetry.space_group_name_H-M   'P 1'
#
loop_
_entity.id
_entity.type
_entity.pdbx_description
1 polymer ?
#
loop_
_entity_poly.entity_id
_entity_poly.type
_entity_poly.pdbx_seq_one_letter_code
_entity_poly.pdbx_strand_id
1 'polypeptide(L)'
;MHPKELQKLLQKIDGTPEEALISRLTLRSMKQAKYTTMSTGHFGLATPYYCHFTSPIRRYPDLQIHRIIKDNLRGRMNAKKIEHYDKILPEVAKHSSEMERRADEAERETDKLKKVEYMSERIGEVFEGVISGVTEWGFYVELPNTVEGLVHVTTLVDDYFHYNESTYELVGEVTNIRYKLGQRVHVMVTG
;
A
#
# COMPACT_ATOMS: atom_id res chain seq x y z
N MET A 1 -7.53 17.27 7.40
CA MET A 1 -8.13 16.14 8.17
C MET A 1 -7.15 15.79 9.28
N HIS A 2 -7.63 15.64 10.52
CA HIS A 2 -6.76 15.27 11.64
C HIS A 2 -6.61 13.74 11.72
N PRO A 3 -5.45 13.16 12.08
CA PRO A 3 -5.24 11.71 12.14
C PRO A 3 -6.28 10.95 12.98
N LYS A 4 -6.72 11.55 14.08
CA LYS A 4 -7.76 10.95 14.95
C LYS A 4 -9.15 10.84 14.27
N GLU A 5 -9.46 11.69 13.31
CA GLU A 5 -10.72 11.61 12.56
C GLU A 5 -10.70 10.41 11.61
N LEU A 6 -9.53 10.14 11.02
CA LEU A 6 -9.33 8.97 10.20
C LEU A 6 -9.45 7.66 11.00
N GLN A 7 -8.84 7.62 12.18
CA GLN A 7 -8.99 6.46 13.10
C GLN A 7 -10.45 6.23 13.47
N LYS A 8 -11.20 7.30 13.79
CA LYS A 8 -12.65 7.20 14.08
C LYS A 8 -13.46 6.72 12.87
N LEU A 9 -13.08 7.14 11.66
CA LEU A 9 -13.72 6.67 10.44
C LEU A 9 -13.50 5.16 10.29
N LEU A 10 -12.26 4.68 10.38
CA LEU A 10 -11.93 3.26 10.27
C LEU A 10 -12.62 2.41 11.34
N GLN A 11 -12.69 2.90 12.58
CA GLN A 11 -13.45 2.23 13.66
C GLN A 11 -14.95 2.14 13.41
N LYS A 12 -15.55 3.13 12.71
CA LYS A 12 -16.99 3.12 12.40
C LYS A 12 -17.36 2.14 11.29
N ILE A 13 -16.44 1.87 10.38
CA ILE A 13 -16.69 0.96 9.24
C ILE A 13 -16.27 -0.48 9.54
N ASP A 14 -15.61 -0.72 10.66
CA ASP A 14 -15.16 -2.05 11.08
C ASP A 14 -16.34 -3.04 11.12
N GLY A 15 -16.22 -4.15 10.40
CA GLY A 15 -17.27 -5.16 10.23
C GLY A 15 -18.43 -4.78 9.30
N THR A 16 -18.39 -3.61 8.64
CA THR A 16 -19.43 -3.23 7.66
C THR A 16 -19.07 -3.74 6.25
N PRO A 17 -20.07 -3.92 5.35
CA PRO A 17 -19.81 -4.31 3.96
C PRO A 17 -18.89 -3.33 3.20
N GLU A 18 -18.86 -2.06 3.61
CA GLU A 18 -18.10 -0.98 2.98
C GLU A 18 -16.65 -0.88 3.50
N GLU A 19 -16.30 -1.63 4.55
CA GLU A 19 -14.98 -1.55 5.20
C GLU A 19 -13.83 -1.69 4.21
N ALA A 20 -13.87 -2.72 3.35
CA ALA A 20 -12.79 -2.99 2.39
C ALA A 20 -12.60 -1.83 1.40
N LEU A 21 -13.69 -1.26 0.89
CA LEU A 21 -13.66 -0.13 -0.05
C LEU A 21 -13.11 1.12 0.62
N ILE A 22 -13.69 1.51 1.75
CA ILE A 22 -13.33 2.76 2.45
C ILE A 22 -11.89 2.69 2.97
N SER A 23 -11.47 1.55 3.51
CA SER A 23 -10.09 1.33 3.96
C SER A 23 -9.09 1.46 2.81
N ARG A 24 -9.37 0.86 1.65
CA ARG A 24 -8.52 0.95 0.46
C ARG A 24 -8.43 2.39 -0.07
N LEU A 25 -9.55 3.10 -0.20
CA LEU A 25 -9.58 4.50 -0.63
C LEU A 25 -8.82 5.40 0.34
N THR A 26 -9.00 5.16 1.63
CA THR A 26 -8.29 5.87 2.70
C THR A 26 -6.78 5.68 2.58
N LEU A 27 -6.29 4.45 2.46
CA LEU A 27 -4.87 4.15 2.27
C LEU A 27 -4.30 4.81 1.00
N ARG A 28 -5.02 4.77 -0.12
CA ARG A 28 -4.62 5.42 -1.37
C ARG A 28 -4.54 6.94 -1.26
N SER A 29 -5.35 7.56 -0.41
CA SER A 29 -5.34 9.01 -0.20
C SER A 29 -4.16 9.49 0.66
N MET A 30 -3.50 8.57 1.38
CA MET A 30 -2.39 8.90 2.26
C MET A 30 -1.09 9.03 1.48
N LYS A 31 -0.28 10.03 1.84
CA LYS A 31 1.08 10.16 1.30
C LYS A 31 1.97 9.07 1.88
N GLN A 32 2.84 8.54 1.05
CA GLN A 32 3.86 7.60 1.49
C GLN A 32 4.76 8.23 2.56
N ALA A 33 5.08 7.47 3.61
CA ALA A 33 5.99 7.90 4.65
C ALA A 33 7.40 8.14 4.09
N LYS A 34 8.13 9.07 4.71
CA LYS A 34 9.53 9.38 4.35
C LYS A 34 10.31 9.74 5.59
N TYR A 35 11.60 9.48 5.57
CA TYR A 35 12.52 10.00 6.57
C TYR A 35 12.73 11.51 6.36
N THR A 36 12.77 12.26 7.44
CA THR A 36 13.02 13.69 7.42
C THR A 36 13.67 14.13 8.74
N THR A 37 14.45 15.20 8.69
CA THR A 37 15.01 15.85 9.88
C THR A 37 14.03 16.78 10.57
N MET A 38 12.92 17.09 9.91
CA MET A 38 11.87 17.95 10.47
C MET A 38 10.86 17.11 11.26
N SER A 39 10.64 17.47 12.53
CA SER A 39 9.64 16.80 13.37
C SER A 39 8.21 17.25 13.00
N THR A 40 7.62 16.60 12.02
CA THR A 40 6.23 16.84 11.57
C THR A 40 5.22 15.86 12.18
N GLY A 41 5.69 14.93 13.04
CA GLY A 41 4.91 13.83 13.55
C GLY A 41 4.67 12.71 12.52
N HIS A 42 3.96 11.68 12.92
CA HIS A 42 3.56 10.57 12.05
C HIS A 42 2.05 10.54 11.94
N PHE A 43 1.52 10.89 10.76
CA PHE A 43 0.09 11.02 10.52
C PHE A 43 -0.67 9.71 10.77
N GLY A 44 -0.24 8.61 10.18
CA GLY A 44 -0.95 7.31 10.29
C GLY A 44 -0.96 6.75 11.72
N LEU A 45 0.07 7.06 12.55
CA LEU A 45 0.13 6.65 13.95
C LEU A 45 -0.44 7.71 14.90
N ALA A 46 -0.86 8.87 14.40
CA ALA A 46 -1.39 9.99 15.18
C ALA A 46 -0.46 10.41 16.34
N THR A 47 0.88 10.33 16.15
CA THR A 47 1.88 10.67 17.17
C THR A 47 2.68 11.92 16.76
N PRO A 48 2.95 12.85 17.70
CA PRO A 48 3.74 14.04 17.41
C PRO A 48 5.23 13.74 17.18
N TYR A 49 5.74 12.63 17.74
CA TYR A 49 7.14 12.21 17.60
C TYR A 49 7.19 10.74 17.24
N TYR A 50 7.96 10.42 16.22
CA TYR A 50 8.18 9.05 15.79
C TYR A 50 9.53 8.93 15.08
N CYS A 51 10.24 7.86 15.35
CA CYS A 51 11.41 7.47 14.56
C CYS A 51 11.52 5.95 14.50
N HIS A 52 12.12 5.45 13.46
CA HIS A 52 12.58 4.07 13.39
C HIS A 52 13.79 3.90 14.31
N PHE A 53 13.80 2.84 15.12
CA PHE A 53 14.84 2.63 16.14
C PHE A 53 15.29 1.17 16.26
N THR A 54 14.42 0.21 15.99
CA THR A 54 14.60 -1.18 16.43
C THR A 54 15.37 -2.08 15.45
N SER A 55 15.71 -1.58 14.25
CA SER A 55 16.33 -2.40 13.19
C SER A 55 17.59 -1.77 12.59
N PRO A 56 18.63 -1.43 13.42
CA PRO A 56 19.82 -0.71 12.93
C PRO A 56 20.72 -1.53 11.98
N ILE A 57 20.50 -2.85 11.89
CA ILE A 57 21.26 -3.72 10.97
C ILE A 57 20.84 -3.49 9.51
N ARG A 58 19.54 -3.31 9.27
CA ARG A 58 18.99 -3.19 7.92
C ARG A 58 18.45 -1.80 7.57
N ARG A 59 18.28 -0.91 8.54
CA ARG A 59 17.81 0.46 8.33
C ARG A 59 18.85 1.46 8.84
N TYR A 60 19.45 2.18 7.92
CA TYR A 60 20.46 3.17 8.25
C TYR A 60 19.98 4.33 9.13
N PRO A 61 18.73 4.84 8.99
CA PRO A 61 18.19 5.84 9.92
C PRO A 61 18.19 5.37 11.38
N ASP A 62 17.86 4.10 11.66
CA ASP A 62 17.90 3.54 13.00
C ASP A 62 19.34 3.59 13.56
N LEU A 63 20.32 3.21 12.76
CA LEU A 63 21.73 3.28 13.14
C LEU A 63 22.18 4.71 13.44
N GLN A 64 21.72 5.70 12.65
CA GLN A 64 22.03 7.10 12.92
C GLN A 64 21.41 7.61 14.21
N ILE A 65 20.17 7.24 14.50
CA ILE A 65 19.52 7.57 15.79
C ILE A 65 20.32 6.97 16.95
N HIS A 66 20.76 5.71 16.84
CA HIS A 66 21.63 5.10 17.87
C HIS A 66 22.92 5.86 18.09
N ARG A 67 23.57 6.33 17.01
CA ARG A 67 24.81 7.13 17.09
C ARG A 67 24.57 8.47 17.76
N ILE A 68 23.50 9.18 17.37
CA ILE A 68 23.14 10.47 17.96
C ILE A 68 22.85 10.32 19.45
N ILE A 69 22.05 9.33 19.83
CA ILE A 69 21.74 9.05 21.25
C ILE A 69 23.01 8.75 22.03
N LYS A 70 23.92 7.92 21.50
CA LYS A 70 25.21 7.61 22.16
C LYS A 70 26.09 8.85 22.34
N ASP A 71 26.15 9.73 21.33
CA ASP A 71 26.90 10.97 21.43
C ASP A 71 26.29 11.90 22.49
N ASN A 72 24.95 11.98 22.55
CA ASN A 72 24.26 12.78 23.54
C ASN A 72 24.48 12.24 24.98
N LEU A 73 24.28 10.94 25.20
CA LEU A 73 24.47 10.31 26.51
C LEU A 73 25.91 10.41 27.05
N ARG A 74 26.89 10.48 26.13
CA ARG A 74 28.31 10.65 26.48
C ARG A 74 28.74 12.10 26.61
N GLY A 75 27.82 13.06 26.53
CA GLY A 75 28.12 14.49 26.61
C GLY A 75 28.96 15.02 25.42
N ARG A 76 28.92 14.33 24.27
CA ARG A 76 29.72 14.68 23.08
C ARG A 76 28.99 15.59 22.09
N MET A 77 27.73 15.98 22.38
CA MET A 77 26.91 16.85 21.51
C MET A 77 27.33 18.32 21.69
N ASN A 78 28.50 18.66 21.20
CA ASN A 78 28.96 20.05 21.12
C ASN A 78 28.52 20.72 19.81
N ALA A 79 28.76 22.04 19.69
CA ALA A 79 28.34 22.83 18.52
C ALA A 79 28.86 22.24 17.18
N LYS A 80 30.11 21.79 17.13
CA LYS A 80 30.70 21.17 15.92
C LYS A 80 29.99 19.87 15.55
N LYS A 81 29.57 19.10 16.54
CA LYS A 81 28.88 17.83 16.31
C LYS A 81 27.45 18.06 15.83
N ILE A 82 26.77 19.07 16.38
CA ILE A 82 25.44 19.49 15.93
C ILE A 82 25.52 19.96 14.47
N GLU A 83 26.44 20.88 14.15
CA GLU A 83 26.65 21.34 12.78
C GLU A 83 26.94 20.19 11.80
N HIS A 84 27.72 19.21 12.21
CA HIS A 84 27.98 18.02 11.41
C HIS A 84 26.70 17.24 11.11
N TYR A 85 25.86 16.98 12.13
CA TYR A 85 24.60 16.26 11.94
C TYR A 85 23.62 17.07 11.11
N ASP A 86 23.49 18.37 11.33
CA ASP A 86 22.62 19.25 10.53
C ASP A 86 23.00 19.23 9.04
N LYS A 87 24.28 19.09 8.74
CA LYS A 87 24.78 19.02 7.37
C LYS A 87 24.49 17.67 6.70
N ILE A 88 24.68 16.55 7.42
CA ILE A 88 24.61 15.21 6.79
C ILE A 88 23.20 14.58 6.83
N LEU A 89 22.42 14.85 7.90
CA LEU A 89 21.16 14.15 8.09
C LEU A 89 20.10 14.42 7.01
N PRO A 90 19.98 15.60 6.39
CA PRO A 90 19.03 15.81 5.28
C PRO A 90 19.29 14.86 4.10
N GLU A 91 20.55 14.72 3.69
CA GLU A 91 20.96 13.80 2.62
C GLU A 91 20.75 12.34 3.02
N VAL A 92 21.10 11.98 4.25
CA VAL A 92 20.87 10.63 4.80
C VAL A 92 19.38 10.29 4.78
N ALA A 93 18.53 11.20 5.21
CA ALA A 93 17.07 10.99 5.25
C ALA A 93 16.49 10.83 3.83
N LYS A 94 16.93 11.69 2.89
CA LYS A 94 16.51 11.62 1.48
C LYS A 94 16.93 10.29 0.86
N HIS A 95 18.21 9.97 0.92
CA HIS A 95 18.76 8.72 0.34
C HIS A 95 18.14 7.48 0.94
N SER A 96 17.95 7.43 2.27
CA SER A 96 17.29 6.30 2.93
C SER A 96 15.84 6.12 2.47
N SER A 97 15.09 7.21 2.27
CA SER A 97 13.72 7.14 1.74
C SER A 97 13.66 6.64 0.29
N GLU A 98 14.64 7.02 -0.53
CA GLU A 98 14.76 6.55 -1.91
C GLU A 98 15.10 5.06 -1.98
N MET A 99 16.05 4.61 -1.15
CA MET A 99 16.47 3.21 -1.11
C MET A 99 15.38 2.30 -0.53
N GLU A 100 14.63 2.75 0.46
CA GLU A 100 13.49 1.99 1.01
C GLU A 100 12.42 1.77 -0.07
N ARG A 101 12.02 2.83 -0.79
CA ARG A 101 11.07 2.70 -1.91
C ARG A 101 11.56 1.75 -3.00
N ARG A 102 12.85 1.82 -3.34
CA ARG A 102 13.45 0.93 -4.35
C ARG A 102 13.46 -0.52 -3.88
N ALA A 103 13.72 -0.76 -2.60
CA ALA A 103 13.67 -2.09 -2.01
C ALA A 103 12.24 -2.66 -2.02
N ASP A 104 11.26 -1.86 -1.61
CA ASP A 104 9.83 -2.24 -1.63
C ASP A 104 9.34 -2.53 -3.06
N GLU A 105 9.82 -1.77 -4.04
CA GLU A 105 9.47 -2.00 -5.45
C GLU A 105 10.08 -3.31 -5.97
N ALA A 106 11.35 -3.56 -5.66
CA ALA A 106 12.03 -4.80 -6.05
C ALA A 106 11.39 -6.03 -5.40
N GLU A 107 10.99 -5.95 -4.13
CA GLU A 107 10.25 -7.00 -3.42
C GLU A 107 8.92 -7.29 -4.11
N ARG A 108 8.12 -6.25 -4.37
CA ARG A 108 6.82 -6.39 -5.06
C ARG A 108 6.94 -6.99 -6.46
N GLU A 109 7.95 -6.57 -7.23
CA GLU A 109 8.18 -7.13 -8.58
C GLU A 109 8.61 -8.60 -8.51
N THR A 110 9.42 -8.98 -7.52
CA THR A 110 9.81 -10.37 -7.28
C THR A 110 8.60 -11.23 -6.90
N ASP A 111 7.76 -10.72 -6.00
CA ASP A 111 6.53 -11.41 -5.60
C ASP A 111 5.57 -11.59 -6.78
N LYS A 112 5.39 -10.56 -7.61
CA LYS A 112 4.58 -10.66 -8.83
C LYS A 112 5.12 -11.72 -9.79
N LEU A 113 6.43 -11.73 -10.02
CA LEU A 113 7.07 -12.73 -10.87
C LEU A 113 6.79 -14.15 -10.38
N LYS A 114 6.94 -14.38 -9.07
CA LYS A 114 6.68 -15.70 -8.46
C LYS A 114 5.20 -16.09 -8.50
N LYS A 115 4.30 -15.14 -8.32
CA LYS A 115 2.86 -15.36 -8.48
C LYS A 115 2.50 -15.76 -9.92
N VAL A 116 3.06 -15.08 -10.93
CA VAL A 116 2.85 -15.39 -12.34
C VAL A 116 3.43 -16.78 -12.68
N GLU A 117 4.65 -17.09 -12.23
CA GLU A 117 5.28 -18.40 -12.42
C GLU A 117 4.40 -19.52 -11.81
N TYR A 118 3.88 -19.32 -10.61
CA TYR A 118 2.96 -20.27 -9.97
C TYR A 118 1.66 -20.45 -10.75
N MET A 119 1.08 -19.37 -11.28
CA MET A 119 -0.19 -19.43 -12.02
C MET A 119 -0.03 -19.94 -13.44
N SER A 120 1.15 -19.83 -14.05
CA SER A 120 1.42 -20.35 -15.42
C SER A 120 1.22 -21.85 -15.54
N GLU A 121 1.40 -22.60 -14.44
CA GLU A 121 1.15 -24.05 -14.39
C GLU A 121 -0.34 -24.41 -14.21
N ARG A 122 -1.22 -23.40 -14.04
CA ARG A 122 -2.65 -23.54 -13.69
C ARG A 122 -3.59 -22.93 -14.73
N ILE A 123 -3.09 -22.76 -15.94
CA ILE A 123 -3.91 -22.25 -17.06
C ILE A 123 -5.07 -23.24 -17.32
N GLY A 124 -6.29 -22.71 -17.42
CA GLY A 124 -7.52 -23.49 -17.58
C GLY A 124 -8.20 -23.89 -16.27
N GLU A 125 -7.54 -23.74 -15.13
CA GLU A 125 -8.18 -23.97 -13.83
C GLU A 125 -9.14 -22.85 -13.45
N VAL A 126 -10.20 -23.20 -12.71
CA VAL A 126 -11.23 -22.27 -12.23
C VAL A 126 -11.05 -22.08 -10.73
N PHE A 127 -11.04 -20.82 -10.30
CA PHE A 127 -10.89 -20.43 -8.90
C PHE A 127 -12.06 -19.56 -8.45
N GLU A 128 -12.46 -19.73 -7.20
CA GLU A 128 -13.27 -18.73 -6.51
C GLU A 128 -12.35 -17.60 -6.01
N GLY A 129 -12.73 -16.34 -6.27
CA GLY A 129 -12.00 -15.18 -5.81
C GLY A 129 -12.93 -14.03 -5.41
N VAL A 130 -12.36 -12.95 -4.93
CA VAL A 130 -13.06 -11.75 -4.50
C VAL A 130 -12.62 -10.57 -5.36
N ILE A 131 -13.57 -9.78 -5.85
CA ILE A 131 -13.25 -8.56 -6.60
C ILE A 131 -12.51 -7.59 -5.68
N SER A 132 -11.23 -7.37 -5.97
CA SER A 132 -10.31 -6.52 -5.21
C SER A 132 -10.21 -5.09 -5.76
N GLY A 133 -10.68 -4.85 -6.97
CA GLY A 133 -10.68 -3.53 -7.61
C GLY A 133 -11.54 -3.53 -8.88
N VAL A 134 -12.14 -2.38 -9.17
CA VAL A 134 -12.92 -2.17 -10.41
C VAL A 134 -12.38 -0.93 -11.12
N THR A 135 -12.19 -1.04 -12.43
CA THR A 135 -11.66 0.01 -13.30
C THR A 135 -12.46 0.05 -14.62
N GLU A 136 -12.20 1.02 -15.46
CA GLU A 136 -12.78 1.09 -16.82
C GLU A 136 -12.35 -0.07 -17.72
N TRP A 137 -11.19 -0.68 -17.45
CA TRP A 137 -10.64 -1.81 -18.23
C TRP A 137 -11.18 -3.17 -17.80
N GLY A 138 -11.89 -3.25 -16.66
CA GLY A 138 -12.37 -4.49 -16.09
C GLY A 138 -12.28 -4.50 -14.57
N PHE A 139 -12.23 -5.67 -13.99
CA PHE A 139 -12.08 -5.79 -12.53
C PHE A 139 -10.96 -6.77 -12.17
N TYR A 140 -10.31 -6.47 -11.06
CA TYR A 140 -9.29 -7.33 -10.48
C TYR A 140 -9.94 -8.31 -9.52
N VAL A 141 -9.47 -9.55 -9.55
CA VAL A 141 -9.93 -10.62 -8.66
C VAL A 141 -8.74 -11.13 -7.86
N GLU A 142 -8.85 -11.08 -6.55
CA GLU A 142 -7.89 -11.65 -5.62
C GLU A 142 -8.35 -13.06 -5.23
N LEU A 143 -7.47 -14.04 -5.42
CA LEU A 143 -7.67 -15.43 -5.06
C LEU A 143 -7.30 -15.67 -3.58
N PRO A 144 -7.75 -16.78 -2.95
CA PRO A 144 -7.38 -17.10 -1.56
C PRO A 144 -5.88 -17.21 -1.30
N ASN A 145 -5.09 -17.51 -2.32
CA ASN A 145 -3.62 -17.56 -2.28
C ASN A 145 -2.95 -16.18 -2.50
N THR A 146 -3.73 -15.09 -2.43
CA THR A 146 -3.26 -13.71 -2.63
C THR A 146 -2.75 -13.37 -4.04
N VAL A 147 -2.98 -14.24 -5.02
CA VAL A 147 -2.74 -13.89 -6.42
C VAL A 147 -3.88 -13.00 -6.91
N GLU A 148 -3.54 -11.91 -7.57
CA GLU A 148 -4.51 -10.99 -8.17
C GLU A 148 -4.37 -11.03 -9.69
N GLY A 149 -5.50 -11.17 -10.39
CA GLY A 149 -5.57 -11.17 -11.86
C GLY A 149 -6.63 -10.20 -12.37
N LEU A 150 -6.47 -9.72 -13.61
CA LEU A 150 -7.44 -8.85 -14.28
C LEU A 150 -8.42 -9.69 -15.11
N VAL A 151 -9.70 -9.52 -14.86
CA VAL A 151 -10.77 -9.89 -15.79
C VAL A 151 -11.04 -8.67 -16.67
N HIS A 152 -10.52 -8.70 -17.89
CA HIS A 152 -10.66 -7.56 -18.82
C HIS A 152 -12.10 -7.46 -19.31
N VAL A 153 -12.63 -6.23 -19.48
CA VAL A 153 -14.02 -5.98 -19.89
C VAL A 153 -14.38 -6.67 -21.22
N THR A 154 -13.44 -6.84 -22.12
CA THR A 154 -13.66 -7.52 -23.42
C THR A 154 -13.88 -9.03 -23.29
N THR A 155 -13.57 -9.64 -22.14
CA THR A 155 -13.85 -11.06 -21.87
C THR A 155 -15.25 -11.31 -21.31
N LEU A 156 -15.96 -10.23 -20.97
CA LEU A 156 -17.35 -10.28 -20.50
C LEU A 156 -18.28 -10.18 -21.71
N VAL A 157 -18.50 -11.32 -22.36
CA VAL A 157 -19.22 -11.37 -23.67
C VAL A 157 -20.74 -11.30 -23.55
N ASP A 158 -21.30 -11.36 -22.34
CA ASP A 158 -22.75 -11.45 -22.12
C ASP A 158 -23.46 -10.10 -22.21
N ASP A 159 -22.70 -8.98 -22.12
CA ASP A 159 -23.24 -7.61 -22.17
C ASP A 159 -22.15 -6.60 -22.49
N TYR A 160 -22.56 -5.37 -22.75
CA TYR A 160 -21.66 -4.22 -22.82
C TYR A 160 -21.57 -3.55 -21.45
N PHE A 161 -20.39 -3.54 -20.86
CA PHE A 161 -20.17 -3.03 -19.51
C PHE A 161 -19.54 -1.65 -19.52
N HIS A 162 -20.10 -0.73 -18.75
CA HIS A 162 -19.55 0.60 -18.53
C HIS A 162 -19.17 0.78 -17.04
N TYR A 163 -18.09 1.56 -16.82
CA TYR A 163 -17.61 1.87 -15.49
C TYR A 163 -18.35 3.07 -14.90
N ASN A 164 -18.91 2.90 -13.72
CA ASN A 164 -19.52 3.97 -12.94
C ASN A 164 -18.53 4.48 -11.89
N GLU A 165 -17.97 5.68 -12.13
CA GLU A 165 -16.99 6.32 -11.24
C GLU A 165 -17.56 6.67 -9.86
N SER A 166 -18.86 6.93 -9.76
CA SER A 166 -19.49 7.34 -8.49
C SER A 166 -19.70 6.16 -7.53
N THR A 167 -19.93 4.96 -8.07
CA THR A 167 -20.16 3.74 -7.28
C THR A 167 -19.00 2.75 -7.32
N TYR A 168 -18.00 2.99 -8.18
CA TYR A 168 -16.87 2.07 -8.41
C TYR A 168 -17.32 0.67 -8.86
N GLU A 169 -18.30 0.63 -9.77
CA GLU A 169 -18.90 -0.61 -10.28
C GLU A 169 -18.79 -0.66 -11.82
N LEU A 170 -18.67 -1.88 -12.37
CA LEU A 170 -18.98 -2.15 -13.78
C LEU A 170 -20.45 -2.58 -13.88
N VAL A 171 -21.19 -1.93 -14.77
CA VAL A 171 -22.64 -2.15 -14.95
C VAL A 171 -22.93 -2.52 -16.40
N GLY A 172 -23.61 -3.63 -16.60
CA GLY A 172 -24.10 -4.07 -17.93
C GLY A 172 -25.26 -3.21 -18.39
N GLU A 173 -25.23 -2.79 -19.67
CA GLU A 173 -26.26 -1.90 -20.25
C GLU A 173 -27.63 -2.56 -20.38
N VAL A 174 -27.67 -3.84 -20.72
CA VAL A 174 -28.90 -4.57 -21.01
C VAL A 174 -29.32 -5.43 -19.81
N THR A 175 -28.36 -6.18 -19.24
CA THR A 175 -28.62 -7.14 -18.16
C THR A 175 -28.70 -6.50 -16.79
N ASN A 176 -28.20 -5.28 -16.62
CA ASN A 176 -27.99 -4.64 -15.32
C ASN A 176 -27.13 -5.47 -14.33
N ILE A 177 -26.36 -6.43 -14.85
CA ILE A 177 -25.37 -7.16 -14.02
C ILE A 177 -24.36 -6.16 -13.51
N ARG A 178 -24.01 -6.29 -12.23
CA ARG A 178 -23.05 -5.38 -11.57
C ARG A 178 -21.90 -6.16 -10.97
N TYR A 179 -20.69 -5.71 -11.28
CA TYR A 179 -19.47 -6.17 -10.64
C TYR A 179 -18.95 -5.08 -9.71
N LYS A 180 -18.83 -5.39 -8.43
CA LYS A 180 -18.43 -4.43 -7.39
C LYS A 180 -17.38 -5.00 -6.46
N LEU A 181 -16.67 -4.12 -5.78
CA LEU A 181 -15.64 -4.48 -4.80
C LEU A 181 -16.22 -5.42 -3.72
N GLY A 182 -15.46 -6.45 -3.33
CA GLY A 182 -15.85 -7.42 -2.31
C GLY A 182 -16.79 -8.53 -2.79
N GLN A 183 -17.27 -8.49 -4.04
CA GLN A 183 -18.12 -9.54 -4.60
C GLN A 183 -17.31 -10.81 -4.88
N ARG A 184 -17.86 -11.97 -4.55
CA ARG A 184 -17.29 -13.28 -4.92
C ARG A 184 -17.62 -13.63 -6.36
N VAL A 185 -16.64 -14.13 -7.07
CA VAL A 185 -16.75 -14.54 -8.48
C VAL A 185 -15.94 -15.81 -8.72
N HIS A 186 -16.32 -16.56 -9.77
CA HIS A 186 -15.51 -17.67 -10.27
C HIS A 186 -14.80 -17.20 -11.54
N VAL A 187 -13.51 -17.40 -11.60
CA VAL A 187 -12.66 -16.97 -12.71
C VAL A 187 -11.78 -18.12 -13.20
N MET A 188 -11.61 -18.20 -14.50
CA MET A 188 -10.70 -19.15 -15.13
C MET A 188 -9.40 -18.44 -15.50
N VAL A 189 -8.28 -19.08 -15.24
CA VAL A 189 -6.96 -18.60 -15.61
C VAL A 189 -6.74 -18.82 -17.10
N THR A 190 -6.52 -17.75 -17.86
CA THR A 190 -6.35 -17.81 -19.33
C THR A 190 -4.96 -17.40 -19.81
N GLY A 191 -4.17 -16.72 -19.00
CA GLY A 191 -2.83 -16.26 -19.37
C GLY A 191 -2.29 -15.20 -18.42
#